data_c875754dbc8c1ddf4b583f1d42d8d24e
#
_entry.id   c875754dbc8c1ddf4b583f1d42d8d24e
#
_cell.length_a   1.000
_cell.length_b   1.000
_cell.length_c   1.000
_cell.angle_alpha   90.00
_cell.angle_beta   90.00
_cell.angle_gamma   90.00
#
_symmetry.space_group_name_H-M   'P 1'
#
loop_
_entity.id
_entity.type
_entity.pdbx_description
1 polymer ?
#
loop_
_entity_poly.entity_id
_entity_poly.type
_entity_poly.pdbx_seq_one_letter_code
_entity_poly.pdbx_strand_id
1 'polypeptide(L)'
;MPHTETPGTEAAPAPRLRWWTELPLILLVYACYTAGRLLARGDVSTAVDHGLAILRIEKALYLNAEHPLNRLFTREPWIGIPADFWYASLHYVVTPVVLVWLFRSRAVRYRAARTWLMTSTLIGLIGFTLLPTCPPRLLDPGHGFVDTMAQYSSYGWWGGAASAPRGMGGMTNQYAAMPSLHVGWALWCGVMLWRHGGTRLMKAAGVAYPLITTIVVMGTANHYFLDAAAGAVVMGAGLLLAPVVMRTADRVKARFATVAAAVPADSSAAGSPIVSAGCQTSAGERIPRQRESRLAAGAEPSASPKDAGDGAPAPAR
;
A
#
# COMPACT_ATOMS: atom_id res chain seq x y z
N MET A 1 -38.37 32.28 -32.66
CA MET A 1 -37.03 31.70 -32.90
C MET A 1 -36.86 30.59 -31.87
N PRO A 2 -36.72 29.32 -32.26
CA PRO A 2 -36.57 28.22 -31.27
C PRO A 2 -35.12 28.22 -30.79
N HIS A 3 -34.96 28.23 -29.47
CA HIS A 3 -33.68 28.05 -28.79
C HIS A 3 -33.22 26.60 -28.98
N THR A 4 -32.15 26.42 -29.75
CA THR A 4 -31.42 25.15 -29.87
C THR A 4 -30.68 24.94 -28.56
N GLU A 5 -31.18 24.05 -27.70
CA GLU A 5 -30.44 23.53 -26.55
C GLU A 5 -29.26 22.71 -27.06
N THR A 6 -28.05 23.16 -26.73
CA THR A 6 -26.81 22.42 -26.94
C THR A 6 -26.86 21.13 -26.12
N PRO A 7 -26.58 19.93 -26.68
CA PRO A 7 -26.55 18.69 -25.93
C PRO A 7 -25.48 18.81 -24.85
N GLY A 8 -25.92 18.68 -23.60
CA GLY A 8 -25.02 18.61 -22.44
C GLY A 8 -24.01 17.50 -22.65
N THR A 9 -22.72 17.82 -22.53
CA THR A 9 -21.63 16.85 -22.57
C THR A 9 -21.82 15.90 -21.39
N GLU A 10 -22.36 14.72 -21.65
CA GLU A 10 -22.43 13.64 -20.66
C GLU A 10 -21.01 13.41 -20.10
N ALA A 11 -20.85 13.67 -18.81
CA ALA A 11 -19.61 13.41 -18.09
C ALA A 11 -19.28 11.91 -18.21
N ALA A 12 -18.13 11.59 -18.80
CA ALA A 12 -17.67 10.21 -18.96
C ALA A 12 -17.74 9.48 -17.59
N PRO A 13 -18.31 8.26 -17.54
CA PRO A 13 -18.49 7.53 -16.31
C PRO A 13 -17.13 7.32 -15.60
N ALA A 14 -17.09 7.60 -14.30
CA ALA A 14 -15.89 7.46 -13.50
C ALA A 14 -15.28 6.04 -13.64
N PRO A 15 -13.98 5.91 -13.83
CA PRO A 15 -13.35 4.61 -14.05
C PRO A 15 -13.64 3.69 -12.85
N ARG A 16 -14.27 2.56 -13.11
CA ARG A 16 -14.52 1.53 -12.08
C ARG A 16 -13.19 0.88 -11.71
N LEU A 17 -12.64 1.25 -10.57
CA LEU A 17 -11.45 0.61 -10.01
C LEU A 17 -11.81 -0.81 -9.57
N ARG A 18 -11.00 -1.78 -9.99
CA ARG A 18 -11.17 -3.20 -9.64
C ARG A 18 -10.09 -3.57 -8.63
N TRP A 19 -10.45 -3.90 -7.39
CA TRP A 19 -9.51 -4.20 -6.32
C TRP A 19 -8.57 -5.37 -6.65
N TRP A 20 -9.04 -6.36 -7.41
CA TRP A 20 -8.22 -7.52 -7.82
C TRP A 20 -7.14 -7.18 -8.85
N THR A 21 -7.18 -6.02 -9.52
CA THR A 21 -6.07 -5.52 -10.35
C THR A 21 -5.09 -4.68 -9.56
N GLU A 22 -5.52 -4.12 -8.43
CA GLU A 22 -4.69 -3.30 -7.56
C GLU A 22 -3.82 -4.15 -6.63
N LEU A 23 -4.37 -5.24 -6.07
CA LEU A 23 -3.65 -6.10 -5.15
C LEU A 23 -2.36 -6.70 -5.76
N PRO A 24 -2.35 -7.29 -6.97
CA PRO A 24 -1.12 -7.79 -7.57
C PRO A 24 -0.06 -6.72 -7.75
N LEU A 25 -0.45 -5.50 -8.13
CA LEU A 25 0.48 -4.40 -8.28
C LEU A 25 1.09 -3.97 -6.95
N ILE A 26 0.28 -3.83 -5.90
CA ILE A 26 0.74 -3.49 -4.55
C ILE A 26 1.68 -4.58 -4.03
N LEU A 27 1.30 -5.86 -4.19
CA LEU A 27 2.12 -7.00 -3.79
C LEU A 27 3.44 -7.05 -4.55
N LEU A 28 3.44 -6.77 -5.86
CA LEU A 28 4.65 -6.71 -6.66
C LEU A 28 5.59 -5.60 -6.16
N VAL A 29 5.08 -4.39 -5.93
CA VAL A 29 5.88 -3.27 -5.40
C VAL A 29 6.40 -3.61 -4.01
N TYR A 30 5.59 -4.23 -3.16
CA TYR A 30 6.01 -4.67 -1.83
C TYR A 30 7.08 -5.78 -1.90
N ALA A 31 6.95 -6.73 -2.82
CA ALA A 31 7.96 -7.77 -3.06
C ALA A 31 9.28 -7.16 -3.56
N CYS A 32 9.22 -6.23 -4.53
CA CYS A 32 10.39 -5.48 -4.98
C CYS A 32 11.03 -4.67 -3.83
N TYR A 33 10.20 -4.04 -2.99
CA TYR A 33 10.66 -3.33 -1.78
C TYR A 33 11.41 -4.28 -0.84
N THR A 34 10.82 -5.42 -0.51
CA THR A 34 11.44 -6.39 0.40
C THR A 34 12.73 -6.97 -0.19
N ALA A 35 12.70 -7.36 -1.47
CA ALA A 35 13.88 -7.87 -2.18
C ALA A 35 15.00 -6.81 -2.25
N GLY A 36 14.68 -5.58 -2.66
CA GLY A 36 15.65 -4.48 -2.73
C GLY A 36 16.26 -4.17 -1.36
N ARG A 37 15.45 -4.19 -0.30
CA ARG A 37 15.92 -3.98 1.07
C ARG A 37 16.86 -5.10 1.55
N LEU A 38 16.61 -6.35 1.15
CA LEU A 38 17.47 -7.49 1.48
C LEU A 38 18.79 -7.47 0.67
N LEU A 39 18.73 -7.08 -0.60
CA LEU A 39 19.90 -6.97 -1.47
C LEU A 39 20.79 -5.79 -1.11
N ALA A 40 20.23 -4.71 -0.58
CA ALA A 40 20.94 -3.50 -0.15
C ALA A 40 21.70 -3.68 1.19
N ARG A 41 22.08 -4.90 1.57
CA ARG A 41 22.96 -5.19 2.70
C ARG A 41 24.39 -4.81 2.30
N GLY A 42 24.68 -3.49 2.32
CA GLY A 42 26.03 -2.99 2.08
C GLY A 42 27.03 -3.43 3.16
N ASP A 43 28.29 -3.16 2.90
CA ASP A 43 29.35 -3.31 3.90
C ASP A 43 29.03 -2.47 5.13
N VAL A 44 29.12 -3.10 6.31
CA VAL A 44 28.77 -2.45 7.58
C VAL A 44 29.68 -1.24 7.84
N SER A 45 30.96 -1.33 7.49
CA SER A 45 31.91 -0.24 7.69
C SER A 45 31.51 0.99 6.86
N THR A 46 31.16 0.80 5.60
CA THR A 46 30.66 1.87 4.71
C THR A 46 29.37 2.50 5.25
N ALA A 47 28.46 1.69 5.77
CA ALA A 47 27.22 2.21 6.36
C ALA A 47 27.48 3.04 7.62
N VAL A 48 28.42 2.64 8.46
CA VAL A 48 28.83 3.39 9.65
C VAL A 48 29.50 4.70 9.24
N ASP A 49 30.39 4.69 8.26
CA ASP A 49 31.07 5.89 7.76
C ASP A 49 30.06 6.92 7.23
N HIS A 50 29.03 6.49 6.48
CA HIS A 50 27.94 7.34 6.03
C HIS A 50 27.14 7.91 7.21
N GLY A 51 26.79 7.10 8.21
CA GLY A 51 26.08 7.55 9.42
C GLY A 51 26.89 8.61 10.18
N LEU A 52 28.21 8.37 10.35
CA LEU A 52 29.11 9.34 10.99
C LEU A 52 29.29 10.63 10.18
N ALA A 53 29.29 10.53 8.84
CA ALA A 53 29.34 11.70 7.96
C ALA A 53 28.08 12.56 8.14
N ILE A 54 26.90 11.95 8.16
CA ILE A 54 25.62 12.64 8.40
C ILE A 54 25.66 13.33 9.75
N LEU A 55 26.04 12.62 10.82
CA LEU A 55 26.11 13.17 12.17
C LEU A 55 27.07 14.37 12.26
N ARG A 56 28.20 14.33 11.52
CA ARG A 56 29.13 15.48 11.43
C ARG A 56 28.49 16.68 10.74
N ILE A 57 27.79 16.46 9.63
CA ILE A 57 27.09 17.52 8.90
C ILE A 57 26.01 18.15 9.78
N GLU A 58 25.19 17.34 10.45
CA GLU A 58 24.14 17.85 11.34
C GLU A 58 24.69 18.65 12.52
N LYS A 59 25.78 18.19 13.12
CA LYS A 59 26.47 18.95 14.16
C LYS A 59 27.01 20.28 13.65
N ALA A 60 27.60 20.29 12.46
CA ALA A 60 28.12 21.53 11.85
C ALA A 60 27.02 22.52 11.50
N LEU A 61 25.82 22.03 11.18
CA LEU A 61 24.66 22.83 10.85
C LEU A 61 23.71 23.11 12.05
N TYR A 62 24.06 22.62 13.25
CA TYR A 62 23.24 22.70 14.46
C TYR A 62 21.86 22.04 14.30
N LEU A 63 21.75 20.98 13.49
CA LEU A 63 20.53 20.25 13.19
C LEU A 63 20.37 18.93 13.98
N ASN A 64 21.29 18.61 14.88
CA ASN A 64 21.34 17.34 15.62
C ASN A 64 20.26 17.25 16.72
N ALA A 65 19.01 17.42 16.36
CA ALA A 65 17.86 17.34 17.27
C ALA A 65 17.57 15.92 17.80
N GLU A 66 18.07 14.87 17.11
CA GLU A 66 17.88 13.48 17.48
C GLU A 66 18.53 13.16 18.84
N HIS A 67 19.65 13.79 19.18
CA HIS A 67 20.38 13.53 20.43
C HIS A 67 19.56 13.92 21.69
N PRO A 68 19.04 15.17 21.84
CA PRO A 68 18.19 15.51 22.97
C PRO A 68 16.86 14.77 22.97
N LEU A 69 16.27 14.48 21.79
CA LEU A 69 15.04 13.69 21.69
C LEU A 69 15.27 12.24 22.16
N ASN A 70 16.35 11.60 21.74
CA ASN A 70 16.66 10.23 22.16
C ASN A 70 16.88 10.16 23.69
N ARG A 71 17.58 11.14 24.27
CA ARG A 71 17.71 11.20 25.74
C ARG A 71 16.35 11.33 26.45
N LEU A 72 15.43 12.11 25.91
CA LEU A 72 14.08 12.24 26.44
C LEU A 72 13.34 10.90 26.36
N PHE A 73 13.36 10.24 25.19
CA PHE A 73 12.62 9.01 24.94
C PHE A 73 13.14 7.82 25.77
N THR A 74 14.45 7.80 26.06
CA THR A 74 15.08 6.76 26.89
C THR A 74 14.87 6.99 28.39
N ARG A 75 14.75 8.25 28.84
CA ARG A 75 14.52 8.58 30.24
C ARG A 75 13.07 8.47 30.65
N GLU A 76 12.15 8.75 29.72
CA GLU A 76 10.71 8.83 29.99
C GLU A 76 9.98 7.67 29.30
N PRO A 77 9.77 6.52 29.97
CA PRO A 77 9.13 5.35 29.37
C PRO A 77 7.73 5.63 28.81
N TRP A 78 6.98 6.56 29.42
CA TRP A 78 5.64 6.96 28.96
C TRP A 78 5.66 7.71 27.63
N ILE A 79 6.82 8.21 27.18
CA ILE A 79 7.06 8.74 25.83
C ILE A 79 7.68 7.70 24.93
N GLY A 80 8.74 7.03 25.39
CA GLY A 80 9.53 6.08 24.61
C GLY A 80 8.73 4.86 24.15
N ILE A 81 7.97 4.23 25.05
CA ILE A 81 7.18 3.04 24.72
C ILE A 81 6.12 3.34 23.63
N PRO A 82 5.24 4.37 23.77
CA PRO A 82 4.32 4.72 22.69
C PRO A 82 5.02 5.12 21.38
N ALA A 83 6.20 5.74 21.45
CA ALA A 83 6.99 6.09 20.27
C ALA A 83 7.50 4.85 19.53
N ASP A 84 7.95 3.81 20.24
CA ASP A 84 8.35 2.55 19.64
C ASP A 84 7.17 1.83 18.98
N PHE A 85 5.97 1.84 19.61
CA PHE A 85 4.74 1.35 18.98
C PHE A 85 4.39 2.14 17.72
N TRP A 86 4.52 3.47 17.76
CA TRP A 86 4.31 4.33 16.60
C TRP A 86 5.25 3.95 15.46
N TYR A 87 6.55 3.86 15.74
CA TYR A 87 7.57 3.51 14.78
C TYR A 87 7.34 2.13 14.16
N ALA A 88 7.04 1.13 15.00
CA ALA A 88 6.89 -0.26 14.55
C ALA A 88 5.60 -0.54 13.77
N SER A 89 4.53 0.28 13.93
CA SER A 89 3.20 -0.10 13.45
C SER A 89 2.53 0.91 12.54
N LEU A 90 2.63 2.20 12.85
CA LEU A 90 1.68 3.16 12.28
C LEU A 90 1.76 3.29 10.77
N HIS A 91 2.96 3.19 10.21
CA HIS A 91 3.13 3.25 8.75
C HIS A 91 2.48 2.04 8.04
N TYR A 92 2.44 0.85 8.70
CA TYR A 92 1.75 -0.33 8.18
C TYR A 92 0.23 -0.25 8.29
N VAL A 93 -0.30 0.61 9.15
CA VAL A 93 -1.74 0.80 9.35
C VAL A 93 -2.25 2.02 8.59
N VAL A 94 -1.64 3.19 8.81
CA VAL A 94 -2.15 4.47 8.29
C VAL A 94 -2.02 4.54 6.77
N THR A 95 -0.91 4.09 6.20
CA THR A 95 -0.70 4.15 4.74
C THR A 95 -1.72 3.31 3.97
N PRO A 96 -1.96 2.02 4.31
CA PRO A 96 -3.03 1.25 3.68
C PRO A 96 -4.43 1.81 3.95
N VAL A 97 -4.71 2.31 5.15
CA VAL A 97 -6.01 2.93 5.46
C VAL A 97 -6.28 4.14 4.57
N VAL A 98 -5.30 5.02 4.38
CA VAL A 98 -5.41 6.18 3.48
C VAL A 98 -5.56 5.73 2.02
N LEU A 99 -4.84 4.69 1.58
CA LEU A 99 -5.01 4.11 0.24
C LEU A 99 -6.42 3.55 0.02
N VAL A 100 -6.93 2.76 0.96
CA VAL A 100 -8.28 2.19 0.90
C VAL A 100 -9.34 3.30 0.93
N TRP A 101 -9.15 4.31 1.77
CA TRP A 101 -10.03 5.47 1.80
C TRP A 101 -10.07 6.21 0.46
N LEU A 102 -8.91 6.47 -0.16
CA LEU A 102 -8.84 7.10 -1.48
C LEU A 102 -9.49 6.20 -2.56
N PHE A 103 -9.21 4.90 -2.53
CA PHE A 103 -9.80 3.94 -3.46
C PHE A 103 -11.34 3.96 -3.41
N ARG A 104 -11.92 4.00 -2.21
CA ARG A 104 -13.38 3.96 -2.01
C ARG A 104 -14.07 5.30 -2.26
N SER A 105 -13.46 6.40 -1.83
CA SER A 105 -14.12 7.71 -1.79
C SER A 105 -13.58 8.73 -2.78
N ARG A 106 -12.42 8.47 -3.42
CA ARG A 106 -11.74 9.41 -4.33
C ARG A 106 -11.13 8.69 -5.54
N ALA A 107 -11.86 7.79 -6.18
CA ALA A 107 -11.38 6.91 -7.26
C ALA A 107 -10.60 7.63 -8.37
N VAL A 108 -11.04 8.84 -8.77
CA VAL A 108 -10.35 9.67 -9.78
C VAL A 108 -8.94 10.08 -9.33
N ARG A 109 -8.74 10.30 -8.02
CA ARG A 109 -7.46 10.74 -7.45
C ARG A 109 -6.57 9.57 -7.05
N TYR A 110 -7.17 8.41 -6.80
CA TYR A 110 -6.48 7.22 -6.29
C TYR A 110 -5.31 6.81 -7.17
N ARG A 111 -5.49 6.72 -8.48
CA ARG A 111 -4.43 6.29 -9.41
C ARG A 111 -3.18 7.17 -9.32
N ALA A 112 -3.35 8.49 -9.32
CA ALA A 112 -2.25 9.44 -9.20
C ALA A 112 -1.57 9.35 -7.83
N ALA A 113 -2.36 9.30 -6.75
CA ALA A 113 -1.86 9.19 -5.38
C ALA A 113 -1.06 7.90 -5.17
N ARG A 114 -1.59 6.75 -5.61
CA ARG A 114 -0.92 5.45 -5.57
C ARG A 114 0.39 5.48 -6.38
N THR A 115 0.35 5.99 -7.62
CA THR A 115 1.55 6.05 -8.48
C THR A 115 2.63 6.91 -7.82
N TRP A 116 2.25 8.05 -7.24
CA TRP A 116 3.17 8.88 -6.47
C TRP A 116 3.83 8.10 -5.32
N LEU A 117 3.05 7.44 -4.46
CA LEU A 117 3.58 6.65 -3.34
C LEU A 117 4.54 5.56 -3.82
N MET A 118 4.14 4.79 -4.85
CA MET A 118 4.95 3.70 -5.39
C MET A 118 6.25 4.19 -6.03
N THR A 119 6.18 5.27 -6.82
CA THR A 119 7.37 5.87 -7.45
C THR A 119 8.35 6.35 -6.39
N SER A 120 7.87 7.06 -5.36
CA SER A 120 8.71 7.51 -4.24
C SER A 120 9.34 6.34 -3.50
N THR A 121 8.58 5.28 -3.24
CA THR A 121 9.10 4.08 -2.58
C THR A 121 10.22 3.43 -3.39
N LEU A 122 10.07 3.32 -4.71
CA LEU A 122 11.11 2.77 -5.59
C LEU A 122 12.37 3.66 -5.62
N ILE A 123 12.20 4.98 -5.65
CA ILE A 123 13.35 5.93 -5.54
C ILE A 123 14.04 5.74 -4.19
N GLY A 124 13.30 5.61 -3.09
CA GLY A 124 13.85 5.33 -1.77
C GLY A 124 14.66 4.03 -1.71
N LEU A 125 14.19 2.97 -2.38
CA LEU A 125 14.95 1.71 -2.48
C LEU A 125 16.29 1.89 -3.21
N ILE A 126 16.32 2.67 -4.27
CA ILE A 126 17.58 3.03 -4.95
C ILE A 126 18.50 3.76 -3.96
N GLY A 127 17.95 4.70 -3.18
CA GLY A 127 18.69 5.39 -2.12
C GLY A 127 19.32 4.44 -1.10
N PHE A 128 18.58 3.46 -0.59
CA PHE A 128 19.10 2.45 0.35
C PHE A 128 20.24 1.61 -0.23
N THR A 129 20.20 1.36 -1.53
CA THR A 129 21.24 0.60 -2.23
C THR A 129 22.49 1.44 -2.46
N LEU A 130 22.33 2.70 -2.84
CA LEU A 130 23.44 3.60 -3.17
C LEU A 130 24.09 4.22 -1.93
N LEU A 131 23.34 4.42 -0.86
CA LEU A 131 23.77 5.06 0.40
C LEU A 131 23.33 4.21 1.61
N PRO A 132 23.90 3.00 1.78
CA PRO A 132 23.67 2.24 3.00
C PRO A 132 24.09 3.10 4.18
N THR A 133 23.20 3.28 5.17
CA THR A 133 23.41 4.24 6.26
C THR A 133 23.07 3.60 7.59
N CYS A 134 24.03 3.59 8.49
CA CYS A 134 23.88 3.13 9.85
C CYS A 134 23.02 4.13 10.64
N PRO A 135 21.89 3.71 11.23
CA PRO A 135 21.08 4.59 12.07
C PRO A 135 21.80 4.94 13.37
N PRO A 136 21.46 6.07 14.03
CA PRO A 136 22.12 6.50 15.27
C PRO A 136 22.18 5.43 16.36
N ARG A 137 21.12 4.63 16.54
CA ARG A 137 21.01 3.58 17.56
C ARG A 137 22.00 2.43 17.43
N LEU A 138 22.61 2.26 16.23
CA LEU A 138 23.58 1.20 15.94
C LEU A 138 25.02 1.73 15.88
N LEU A 139 25.24 3.02 16.10
CA LEU A 139 26.57 3.59 16.28
C LEU A 139 27.19 3.13 17.61
N ASP A 140 28.50 3.27 17.71
CA ASP A 140 29.20 3.01 18.97
C ASP A 140 28.58 3.83 20.11
N PRO A 141 28.42 3.22 21.32
CA PRO A 141 27.83 3.89 22.49
C PRO A 141 28.53 5.21 22.86
N GLY A 142 29.80 5.40 22.47
CA GLY A 142 30.52 6.66 22.65
C GLY A 142 29.87 7.86 21.96
N HIS A 143 29.01 7.63 20.98
CA HIS A 143 28.21 8.69 20.33
C HIS A 143 26.99 9.12 21.15
N GLY A 144 26.65 8.38 22.23
CA GLY A 144 25.63 8.76 23.22
C GLY A 144 24.18 8.52 22.78
N PHE A 145 23.95 7.68 21.79
CA PHE A 145 22.62 7.21 21.39
C PHE A 145 22.29 5.88 22.08
N VAL A 146 21.00 5.69 22.38
CA VAL A 146 20.45 4.46 22.97
C VAL A 146 19.35 3.93 22.07
N ASP A 147 19.39 2.63 21.80
CA ASP A 147 18.32 1.92 21.07
C ASP A 147 17.10 1.75 21.96
N THR A 148 16.07 2.62 21.79
CA THR A 148 14.82 2.52 22.56
C THR A 148 14.07 1.23 22.26
N MET A 149 14.13 0.75 20.99
CA MET A 149 13.48 -0.50 20.60
C MET A 149 14.07 -1.70 21.34
N ALA A 150 15.38 -1.73 21.55
CA ALA A 150 16.05 -2.73 22.37
C ALA A 150 15.71 -2.56 23.85
N GLN A 151 15.78 -1.32 24.36
CA GLN A 151 15.49 -0.99 25.77
C GLN A 151 14.07 -1.39 26.18
N TYR A 152 13.08 -1.13 25.31
CA TYR A 152 11.66 -1.41 25.59
C TYR A 152 11.12 -2.65 24.89
N SER A 153 12.02 -3.57 24.45
CA SER A 153 11.64 -4.78 23.72
C SER A 153 10.70 -5.72 24.47
N SER A 154 10.65 -5.64 25.80
CA SER A 154 9.72 -6.43 26.63
C SER A 154 8.25 -6.01 26.48
N TYR A 155 7.99 -4.79 26.03
CA TYR A 155 6.63 -4.23 25.91
C TYR A 155 5.97 -4.48 24.54
N GLY A 156 6.74 -4.84 23.50
CA GLY A 156 6.24 -4.98 22.14
C GLY A 156 6.57 -6.32 21.48
N TRP A 157 6.10 -6.48 20.23
CA TRP A 157 6.38 -7.68 19.42
C TRP A 157 7.75 -7.64 18.72
N TRP A 158 8.41 -6.50 18.68
CA TRP A 158 9.74 -6.35 18.11
C TRP A 158 10.80 -7.01 18.98
N GLY A 159 11.87 -7.47 18.34
CA GLY A 159 13.05 -7.98 19.01
C GLY A 159 14.13 -6.91 19.16
N GLY A 160 15.22 -7.24 19.87
CA GLY A 160 16.37 -6.36 20.01
C GLY A 160 17.14 -6.11 18.70
N ALA A 161 16.89 -6.89 17.66
CA ALA A 161 17.47 -6.69 16.34
C ALA A 161 16.51 -5.89 15.44
N ALA A 162 16.65 -4.58 15.40
CA ALA A 162 15.81 -3.67 14.64
C ALA A 162 14.31 -3.74 14.99
N SER A 163 13.47 -2.96 14.37
CA SER A 163 12.00 -2.99 14.50
C SER A 163 11.33 -4.25 13.92
N ALA A 164 12.08 -5.35 13.74
CA ALA A 164 11.57 -6.61 13.24
C ALA A 164 10.87 -7.41 14.35
N PRO A 165 9.86 -8.22 14.00
CA PRO A 165 9.32 -9.21 14.91
C PRO A 165 10.41 -10.13 15.47
N ARG A 166 10.24 -10.62 16.69
CA ARG A 166 11.22 -11.51 17.34
C ARG A 166 11.53 -12.70 16.44
N GLY A 167 12.80 -13.00 16.25
CA GLY A 167 13.29 -14.07 15.40
C GLY A 167 13.42 -13.72 13.91
N MET A 168 12.91 -12.57 13.46
CA MET A 168 12.95 -12.14 12.05
C MET A 168 14.00 -11.05 11.76
N GLY A 169 14.86 -10.71 12.72
CA GLY A 169 15.89 -9.67 12.56
C GLY A 169 16.81 -9.89 11.36
N GLY A 170 17.14 -11.16 11.04
CA GLY A 170 17.92 -11.51 9.86
C GLY A 170 17.26 -11.22 8.51
N MET A 171 15.94 -10.98 8.48
CA MET A 171 15.19 -10.63 7.27
C MET A 171 15.07 -9.12 7.06
N THR A 172 15.64 -8.29 7.93
CA THR A 172 15.60 -6.83 7.83
C THR A 172 16.97 -6.26 7.53
N ASN A 173 17.03 -5.22 6.69
CA ASN A 173 18.23 -4.42 6.53
C ASN A 173 18.23 -3.32 7.60
N GLN A 174 19.16 -3.40 8.54
CA GLN A 174 19.30 -2.44 9.64
C GLN A 174 20.02 -1.15 9.21
N TYR A 175 20.74 -1.19 8.07
CA TYR A 175 21.55 -0.09 7.53
C TYR A 175 20.84 0.69 6.43
N ALA A 176 19.52 0.70 6.43
CA ALA A 176 18.67 1.42 5.49
C ALA A 176 18.04 2.66 6.17
N ALA A 177 18.86 3.51 6.81
CA ALA A 177 18.36 4.70 7.46
C ALA A 177 18.01 5.81 6.46
N MET A 178 18.86 6.05 5.44
CA MET A 178 18.67 7.14 4.47
C MET A 178 18.26 6.61 3.09
N PRO A 179 17.19 7.18 2.49
CA PRO A 179 16.24 8.19 3.00
C PRO A 179 15.16 7.60 3.93
N SER A 180 14.61 8.37 4.89
CA SER A 180 13.54 7.88 5.75
C SER A 180 12.22 7.70 5.02
N LEU A 181 11.87 6.45 4.69
CA LEU A 181 10.55 6.15 4.11
C LEU A 181 9.40 6.27 5.13
N HIS A 182 9.68 6.16 6.42
CA HIS A 182 8.69 6.43 7.47
C HIS A 182 8.16 7.86 7.37
N VAL A 183 9.07 8.83 7.30
CA VAL A 183 8.73 10.25 7.14
C VAL A 183 8.11 10.50 5.77
N GLY A 184 8.66 9.91 4.72
CA GLY A 184 8.14 10.05 3.36
C GLY A 184 6.68 9.58 3.25
N TRP A 185 6.36 8.38 3.73
CA TRP A 185 4.99 7.85 3.69
C TRP A 185 4.05 8.63 4.62
N ALA A 186 4.54 9.07 5.79
CA ALA A 186 3.75 9.93 6.66
C ALA A 186 3.43 11.27 5.99
N LEU A 187 4.38 11.87 5.29
CA LEU A 187 4.17 13.09 4.51
C LEU A 187 3.15 12.87 3.38
N TRP A 188 3.25 11.76 2.64
CA TRP A 188 2.26 11.41 1.63
C TRP A 188 0.86 11.28 2.24
N CYS A 189 0.70 10.54 3.33
CA CYS A 189 -0.57 10.42 4.06
C CYS A 189 -1.08 11.80 4.50
N GLY A 190 -0.19 12.63 5.04
CA GLY A 190 -0.49 13.99 5.47
C GLY A 190 -1.05 14.85 4.33
N VAL A 191 -0.39 14.85 3.18
CA VAL A 191 -0.85 15.58 1.98
C VAL A 191 -2.19 15.05 1.48
N MET A 192 -2.41 13.71 1.50
CA MET A 192 -3.69 13.13 1.09
C MET A 192 -4.83 13.55 2.02
N LEU A 193 -4.62 13.50 3.33
CA LEU A 193 -5.60 13.93 4.32
C LEU A 193 -5.87 15.44 4.23
N TRP A 194 -4.84 16.26 4.07
CA TRP A 194 -4.98 17.70 3.92
C TRP A 194 -5.75 18.12 2.67
N ARG A 195 -5.40 17.52 1.51
CA ARG A 195 -5.97 17.91 0.21
C ARG A 195 -7.37 17.34 -0.04
N HIS A 196 -7.65 16.16 0.49
CA HIS A 196 -8.86 15.39 0.18
C HIS A 196 -9.76 15.15 1.38
N GLY A 197 -9.30 15.43 2.60
CA GLY A 197 -10.10 15.33 3.81
C GLY A 197 -11.19 16.41 3.88
N GLY A 198 -12.40 15.98 4.24
CA GLY A 198 -13.58 16.87 4.34
C GLY A 198 -13.69 17.61 5.66
N THR A 199 -12.96 17.21 6.71
CA THR A 199 -13.10 17.77 8.06
C THR A 199 -11.85 18.49 8.53
N ARG A 200 -12.01 19.42 9.47
CA ARG A 200 -10.86 20.11 10.12
C ARG A 200 -9.95 19.11 10.84
N LEU A 201 -10.53 18.05 11.42
CA LEU A 201 -9.78 17.00 12.10
C LEU A 201 -8.87 16.24 11.14
N MET A 202 -9.36 15.86 9.95
CA MET A 202 -8.54 15.20 8.93
C MET A 202 -7.38 16.09 8.47
N LYS A 203 -7.60 17.38 8.33
CA LYS A 203 -6.54 18.34 7.98
C LYS A 203 -5.52 18.47 9.12
N ALA A 204 -5.97 18.59 10.37
CA ALA A 204 -5.09 18.62 11.53
C ALA A 204 -4.26 17.33 11.65
N ALA A 205 -4.88 16.15 11.50
CA ALA A 205 -4.18 14.88 11.45
C ALA A 205 -3.18 14.81 10.28
N GLY A 206 -3.53 15.40 9.14
CA GLY A 206 -2.65 15.49 7.97
C GLY A 206 -1.36 16.27 8.21
N VAL A 207 -1.38 17.26 9.13
CA VAL A 207 -0.18 17.99 9.56
C VAL A 207 0.52 17.27 10.72
N ALA A 208 -0.25 16.84 11.71
CA ALA A 208 0.30 16.24 12.92
C ALA A 208 1.02 14.91 12.65
N TYR A 209 0.48 14.07 11.79
CA TYR A 209 1.03 12.73 11.54
C TYR A 209 2.48 12.74 11.02
N PRO A 210 2.85 13.49 9.95
CA PRO A 210 4.24 13.56 9.52
C PRO A 210 5.16 14.25 10.53
N LEU A 211 4.69 15.27 11.24
CA LEU A 211 5.49 15.96 12.27
C LEU A 211 5.81 15.05 13.46
N ILE A 212 4.81 14.35 13.99
CA ILE A 212 5.00 13.38 15.08
C ILE A 212 5.89 12.24 14.61
N THR A 213 5.68 11.71 13.39
CA THR A 213 6.53 10.65 12.85
C THR A 213 7.98 11.10 12.76
N THR A 214 8.25 12.34 12.33
CA THR A 214 9.62 12.88 12.26
C THR A 214 10.25 12.94 13.65
N ILE A 215 9.52 13.43 14.67
CA ILE A 215 10.00 13.44 16.05
C ILE A 215 10.26 12.02 16.57
N VAL A 216 9.34 11.10 16.30
CA VAL A 216 9.44 9.71 16.73
C VAL A 216 10.65 9.01 16.13
N VAL A 217 10.89 9.12 14.82
CA VAL A 217 12.02 8.42 14.19
C VAL A 217 13.38 8.92 14.67
N MET A 218 13.48 10.22 15.02
CA MET A 218 14.67 10.80 15.64
C MET A 218 14.79 10.40 17.12
N GLY A 219 13.71 10.52 17.90
CA GLY A 219 13.70 10.20 19.33
C GLY A 219 13.98 8.72 19.62
N THR A 220 13.55 7.82 18.75
CA THR A 220 13.89 6.40 18.82
C THR A 220 15.28 6.06 18.28
N ALA A 221 16.07 7.06 17.86
CA ALA A 221 17.39 6.94 17.25
C ALA A 221 17.43 6.00 16.02
N ASN A 222 16.32 5.86 15.32
CA ASN A 222 16.23 5.09 14.08
C ASN A 222 16.64 5.89 12.86
N HIS A 223 16.60 7.23 12.93
CA HIS A 223 16.94 8.14 11.83
C HIS A 223 17.61 9.42 12.34
N TYR A 224 18.44 9.98 11.49
CA TYR A 224 18.93 11.35 11.58
C TYR A 224 17.87 12.33 11.07
N PHE A 225 18.04 13.63 11.38
CA PHE A 225 17.20 14.67 10.79
C PHE A 225 17.34 14.74 9.27
N LEU A 226 18.56 14.59 8.74
CA LEU A 226 18.81 14.56 7.29
C LEU A 226 18.16 13.38 6.58
N ASP A 227 18.00 12.23 7.25
CA ASP A 227 17.24 11.10 6.69
C ASP A 227 15.78 11.48 6.47
N ALA A 228 15.19 12.22 7.43
CA ALA A 228 13.82 12.71 7.34
C ALA A 228 13.68 13.73 6.20
N ALA A 229 14.63 14.66 6.09
CA ALA A 229 14.69 15.63 5.00
C ALA A 229 14.83 14.93 3.63
N ALA A 230 15.72 13.94 3.52
CA ALA A 230 15.88 13.13 2.31
C ALA A 230 14.60 12.35 1.96
N GLY A 231 13.89 11.82 2.97
CA GLY A 231 12.58 11.19 2.77
C GLY A 231 11.55 12.15 2.18
N ALA A 232 11.52 13.39 2.64
CA ALA A 232 10.66 14.43 2.08
C ALA A 232 11.07 14.79 0.63
N VAL A 233 12.36 14.88 0.32
CA VAL A 233 12.87 15.12 -1.04
C VAL A 233 12.50 13.98 -1.98
N VAL A 234 12.67 12.73 -1.57
CA VAL A 234 12.26 11.54 -2.34
C VAL A 234 10.76 11.57 -2.61
N MET A 235 9.95 11.96 -1.62
CA MET A 235 8.51 12.11 -1.80
C MET A 235 8.18 13.23 -2.79
N GLY A 236 8.87 14.37 -2.74
CA GLY A 236 8.76 15.44 -3.74
C GLY A 236 9.14 14.98 -5.15
N ALA A 237 10.26 14.28 -5.29
CA ALA A 237 10.70 13.73 -6.58
C ALA A 237 9.68 12.76 -7.17
N GLY A 238 9.14 11.85 -6.35
CA GLY A 238 8.08 10.93 -6.79
C GLY A 238 6.80 11.65 -7.22
N LEU A 239 6.43 12.75 -6.56
CA LEU A 239 5.30 13.59 -6.96
C LEU A 239 5.51 14.18 -8.37
N LEU A 240 6.71 14.69 -8.65
CA LEU A 240 7.06 15.26 -9.94
C LEU A 240 7.13 14.20 -11.05
N LEU A 241 7.58 12.99 -10.71
CA LEU A 241 7.73 11.89 -11.67
C LEU A 241 6.43 11.11 -11.91
N ALA A 242 5.49 11.10 -10.97
CA ALA A 242 4.25 10.34 -11.08
C ALA A 242 3.46 10.60 -12.39
N PRO A 243 3.31 11.84 -12.90
CA PRO A 243 2.63 12.08 -14.17
C PRO A 243 3.36 11.45 -15.38
N VAL A 244 4.70 11.44 -15.35
CA VAL A 244 5.53 10.82 -16.40
C VAL A 244 5.35 9.32 -16.39
N VAL A 245 5.43 8.70 -15.20
CA VAL A 245 5.21 7.26 -15.00
C VAL A 245 3.83 6.85 -15.47
N MET A 246 2.78 7.62 -15.14
CA MET A 246 1.41 7.36 -15.57
C MET A 246 1.27 7.41 -17.09
N ARG A 247 1.80 8.46 -17.74
CA ARG A 247 1.76 8.60 -19.21
C ARG A 247 2.50 7.45 -19.90
N THR A 248 3.66 7.05 -19.38
CA THR A 248 4.43 5.93 -19.92
C THR A 248 3.68 4.61 -19.78
N ALA A 249 3.09 4.34 -18.62
CA ALA A 249 2.29 3.16 -18.39
C ALA A 249 1.06 3.10 -19.34
N ASP A 250 0.41 4.24 -19.58
CA ASP A 250 -0.72 4.32 -20.52
C ASP A 250 -0.28 4.06 -21.96
N ARG A 251 0.88 4.59 -22.39
CA ARG A 251 1.44 4.32 -23.73
C ARG A 251 1.78 2.85 -23.90
N VAL A 252 2.42 2.23 -22.89
CA VAL A 252 2.75 0.80 -22.92
C VAL A 252 1.48 -0.04 -23.02
N LYS A 253 0.47 0.26 -22.19
CA LYS A 253 -0.82 -0.44 -22.23
C LYS A 253 -1.52 -0.30 -23.59
N ALA A 254 -1.51 0.88 -24.20
CA ALA A 254 -2.07 1.09 -25.52
C ALA A 254 -1.36 0.27 -26.60
N ARG A 255 -0.02 0.18 -26.56
CA ARG A 255 0.76 -0.65 -27.50
C ARG A 255 0.41 -2.13 -27.38
N PHE A 256 0.29 -2.67 -26.15
CA PHE A 256 -0.11 -4.06 -25.95
C PHE A 256 -1.54 -4.33 -26.40
N ALA A 257 -2.47 -3.38 -26.23
CA ALA A 257 -3.84 -3.52 -26.71
C ALA A 257 -3.89 -3.56 -28.24
N THR A 258 -3.10 -2.75 -28.95
CA THR A 258 -3.00 -2.79 -30.42
C THR A 258 -2.37 -4.09 -30.92
N VAL A 259 -1.33 -4.59 -30.26
CA VAL A 259 -0.72 -5.87 -30.64
C VAL A 259 -1.71 -7.03 -30.41
N ALA A 260 -2.43 -7.06 -29.28
CA ALA A 260 -3.43 -8.09 -29.01
C ALA A 260 -4.61 -8.07 -30.02
N ALA A 261 -5.00 -6.86 -30.49
CA ALA A 261 -6.03 -6.71 -31.52
C ALA A 261 -5.53 -7.07 -32.93
N ALA A 262 -4.21 -7.02 -33.18
CA ALA A 262 -3.60 -7.35 -34.47
C ALA A 262 -3.25 -8.84 -34.62
N VAL A 263 -3.33 -9.66 -33.54
CA VAL A 263 -3.21 -11.11 -33.65
C VAL A 263 -4.52 -11.64 -34.24
N PRO A 264 -4.54 -12.19 -35.48
CA PRO A 264 -5.76 -12.75 -36.04
C PRO A 264 -6.25 -13.84 -35.09
N ALA A 265 -7.52 -13.83 -34.76
CA ALA A 265 -8.14 -15.01 -34.17
C ALA A 265 -7.96 -16.14 -35.18
N ASP A 266 -7.09 -17.06 -34.88
CA ASP A 266 -6.77 -18.20 -35.72
C ASP A 266 -8.11 -18.88 -36.04
N SER A 267 -8.51 -18.83 -37.27
CA SER A 267 -9.73 -19.43 -37.79
C SER A 267 -9.56 -20.94 -37.87
N SER A 268 -9.35 -21.56 -36.73
CA SER A 268 -9.39 -23.02 -36.59
C SER A 268 -10.84 -23.50 -36.40
N ALA A 269 -11.69 -23.13 -37.35
CA ALA A 269 -12.98 -23.75 -37.56
C ALA A 269 -13.33 -23.72 -39.06
N ALA A 270 -12.34 -24.06 -39.94
CA ALA A 270 -12.63 -24.54 -41.26
C ALA A 270 -13.06 -26.00 -41.13
N GLY A 271 -14.27 -26.21 -40.62
CA GLY A 271 -15.01 -27.43 -40.82
C GLY A 271 -15.23 -27.59 -42.30
N SER A 272 -14.54 -28.56 -42.94
CA SER A 272 -14.76 -28.98 -44.29
C SER A 272 -16.27 -29.19 -44.53
N PRO A 273 -16.85 -28.70 -45.63
CA PRO A 273 -18.24 -29.02 -45.96
C PRO A 273 -18.26 -30.51 -46.34
N ILE A 274 -18.87 -31.34 -45.50
CA ILE A 274 -19.29 -32.67 -45.90
C ILE A 274 -20.36 -32.51 -46.96
N VAL A 275 -20.01 -32.75 -48.23
CA VAL A 275 -20.93 -32.87 -49.31
C VAL A 275 -21.72 -34.18 -49.10
N SER A 276 -22.90 -34.05 -48.55
CA SER A 276 -23.91 -35.07 -48.51
C SER A 276 -24.79 -34.93 -49.74
N ALA A 277 -24.57 -35.81 -50.70
CA ALA A 277 -25.39 -35.92 -51.94
C ALA A 277 -26.82 -36.31 -51.59
N GLY A 278 -27.71 -35.57 -52.17
CA GLY A 278 -29.06 -35.71 -52.57
C GLY A 278 -30.02 -36.75 -51.91
N CYS A 279 -31.13 -36.22 -51.45
CA CYS A 279 -32.41 -36.81 -51.73
C CYS A 279 -33.49 -35.73 -51.70
N GLN A 280 -34.02 -35.39 -52.88
CA GLN A 280 -35.22 -34.60 -53.02
C GLN A 280 -36.44 -35.44 -52.62
N THR A 281 -37.27 -34.97 -51.71
CA THR A 281 -38.70 -35.32 -51.67
C THR A 281 -39.47 -34.04 -51.29
N SER A 282 -40.41 -33.78 -52.13
CA SER A 282 -41.40 -32.73 -52.15
C SER A 282 -42.46 -32.87 -51.07
N ALA A 283 -43.14 -31.78 -50.84
CA ALA A 283 -44.49 -31.59 -50.33
C ALA A 283 -44.65 -31.42 -48.78
N GLY A 284 -44.89 -30.22 -48.40
CA GLY A 284 -46.03 -29.66 -47.70
C GLY A 284 -46.59 -30.39 -46.49
N GLU A 285 -46.29 -29.85 -45.32
CA GLU A 285 -47.30 -29.91 -44.25
C GLU A 285 -46.99 -28.85 -43.16
N ARG A 286 -47.96 -27.95 -42.97
CA ARG A 286 -47.99 -26.99 -41.90
C ARG A 286 -48.53 -27.66 -40.64
N ILE A 287 -47.77 -27.61 -39.56
CA ILE A 287 -48.30 -28.00 -38.24
C ILE A 287 -48.45 -26.75 -37.34
N PRO A 288 -49.57 -26.60 -36.66
CA PRO A 288 -49.90 -25.37 -35.93
C PRO A 288 -49.27 -25.33 -34.54
N ARG A 289 -48.99 -24.11 -34.08
CA ARG A 289 -48.62 -23.78 -32.70
C ARG A 289 -49.69 -24.21 -31.73
N GLN A 290 -49.38 -25.06 -30.79
CA GLN A 290 -50.19 -25.26 -29.58
C GLN A 290 -49.70 -24.31 -28.47
N ARG A 291 -50.67 -23.56 -28.00
CA ARG A 291 -50.68 -22.64 -26.87
C ARG A 291 -51.16 -23.46 -25.67
N GLU A 292 -50.35 -23.66 -24.66
CA GLU A 292 -50.85 -24.21 -23.41
C GLU A 292 -50.97 -23.16 -22.31
N SER A 293 -52.17 -23.16 -21.81
CA SER A 293 -52.70 -22.29 -20.79
C SER A 293 -52.34 -22.78 -19.39
N ARG A 294 -52.29 -21.83 -18.51
CA ARG A 294 -52.35 -21.95 -17.05
C ARG A 294 -53.49 -22.86 -16.60
N LEU A 295 -53.25 -23.60 -15.52
CA LEU A 295 -54.24 -23.80 -14.48
C LEU A 295 -53.57 -23.98 -13.10
N ALA A 296 -54.13 -23.28 -12.16
CA ALA A 296 -53.80 -23.19 -10.76
C ALA A 296 -54.58 -24.21 -9.93
N ALA A 297 -54.26 -24.27 -8.67
CA ALA A 297 -54.92 -24.89 -7.51
C ALA A 297 -54.14 -26.10 -6.97
N GLY A 298 -53.81 -26.23 -5.74
CA GLY A 298 -54.32 -25.74 -4.48
C GLY A 298 -54.08 -26.83 -3.46
N ALA A 299 -53.96 -26.43 -2.19
CA ALA A 299 -54.15 -27.22 -0.98
C ALA A 299 -52.92 -27.81 -0.26
N GLU A 300 -52.60 -27.16 0.83
CA GLU A 300 -52.19 -27.73 2.12
C GLU A 300 -53.30 -28.68 2.70
N PRO A 301 -53.14 -29.38 3.84
CA PRO A 301 -52.29 -29.14 5.00
C PRO A 301 -51.79 -30.39 5.78
N SER A 302 -51.18 -30.11 6.96
CA SER A 302 -51.23 -30.89 8.22
C SER A 302 -50.16 -31.95 8.48
N ALA A 303 -49.39 -31.95 9.49
CA ALA A 303 -49.46 -31.96 10.91
C ALA A 303 -48.14 -32.46 11.52
N SER A 304 -47.74 -31.83 12.55
CA SER A 304 -46.83 -32.29 13.61
C SER A 304 -47.46 -33.46 14.38
N PRO A 305 -46.78 -34.27 15.21
CA PRO A 305 -46.16 -33.80 16.46
C PRO A 305 -44.96 -34.62 17.04
N LYS A 306 -44.24 -33.99 18.01
CA LYS A 306 -43.73 -34.48 19.33
C LYS A 306 -42.88 -35.76 19.36
N ASP A 307 -41.77 -35.81 20.12
CA ASP A 307 -41.50 -35.70 21.55
C ASP A 307 -40.02 -35.80 21.84
N ALA A 308 -39.51 -34.98 22.72
CA ALA A 308 -39.06 -35.26 24.10
C ALA A 308 -37.73 -35.99 24.28
N GLY A 309 -36.88 -35.39 25.11
CA GLY A 309 -36.00 -36.14 25.97
C GLY A 309 -34.60 -35.53 26.19
N ASP A 310 -34.49 -34.66 27.14
CA ASP A 310 -33.64 -34.67 28.35
C ASP A 310 -32.12 -34.99 28.24
N GLY A 311 -31.33 -34.15 28.89
CA GLY A 311 -30.12 -34.57 29.54
C GLY A 311 -28.92 -33.60 29.54
N ALA A 312 -29.00 -32.55 30.34
CA ALA A 312 -27.76 -31.98 30.91
C ALA A 312 -27.35 -32.85 32.13
N PRO A 313 -26.13 -32.78 32.70
CA PRO A 313 -25.44 -31.54 33.11
C PRO A 313 -23.89 -31.50 32.96
N ALA A 314 -23.34 -30.33 33.15
CA ALA A 314 -21.94 -30.06 33.58
C ALA A 314 -21.61 -30.70 34.96
N PRO A 315 -20.38 -30.66 35.55
CA PRO A 315 -19.39 -29.55 35.49
C PRO A 315 -17.89 -29.94 35.66
N ALA A 316 -17.02 -28.88 35.66
CA ALA A 316 -15.82 -28.64 36.42
C ALA A 316 -14.53 -29.46 36.16
N ARG A 317 -13.49 -28.85 35.72
CA ARG A 317 -12.34 -28.26 36.47
C ARG A 317 -11.49 -27.43 35.54
#